data_d56dd76e8e70da88d871435f672d8535
#
_entry.id   d56dd76e8e70da88d871435f672d8535
#
_cell.length_a   1.000
_cell.length_b   1.000
_cell.length_c   1.000
_cell.angle_alpha   90.00
_cell.angle_beta   90.00
_cell.angle_gamma   90.00
#
_symmetry.space_group_name_H-M   'P 1'
#
loop_
_entity.id
_entity.type
_entity.pdbx_description
1 polymer ?
#
loop_
_entity_poly.entity_id
_entity_poly.type
_entity_poly.pdbx_seq_one_letter_code
_entity_poly.pdbx_strand_id
1 'polypeptide(L)'
;PRHEPDAMRAQTAFLLSGAMSADTLDGSRDWNEELQSSRELPRTSLAERLMRDRVLNRLHAEFTLAAARVVPRVAAGDVPPMNPADAPAAHMFLFNNLFVTRGIDSVGMYDYLGGDAAAHVAVGKDVQGVRTLGVLDVEGVGLLGTVVVDWLGERWVVQTVLPGLFRQVAAEAAASQTDGATASHVAYGGIEGPDTIHSDPAFHELLRNVGKSLHVAPHKMRDAQGTEHELCLSVDCKGLRGTDGRMYVLDVSRLCPMDVHWFERDLHGPVLEGSESPAYPHRLPLLRPELIQTYWETQLHDFARSKLSQTQQEGQTRVDVSDFDLHFHPDAFAEFRTGSGDEARVIRPATDAVSYTHLTLPTKA
;
A
#
# COMPACT_ATOMS: atom_id res chain seq x y z
N PRO A 1 -31.67 -14.27 12.16
CA PRO A 1 -30.94 -15.52 12.39
C PRO A 1 -31.03 -16.49 11.20
N ARG A 2 -32.00 -16.36 10.27
CA ARG A 2 -32.12 -17.26 9.11
C ARG A 2 -31.40 -16.78 7.83
N HIS A 3 -31.04 -15.52 7.77
CA HIS A 3 -30.40 -14.92 6.56
C HIS A 3 -28.89 -15.09 6.51
N GLU A 4 -28.25 -15.26 7.65
CA GLU A 4 -26.81 -15.34 7.77
C GLU A 4 -26.17 -16.56 7.04
N PRO A 5 -26.70 -17.79 7.21
CA PRO A 5 -26.19 -18.96 6.49
C PRO A 5 -26.42 -18.88 4.98
N ASP A 6 -27.49 -18.25 4.54
CA ASP A 6 -27.82 -18.18 3.12
C ASP A 6 -27.00 -17.10 2.40
N ALA A 7 -26.74 -15.97 3.04
CA ALA A 7 -25.84 -14.95 2.53
C ALA A 7 -24.40 -15.47 2.44
N MET A 8 -23.92 -16.14 3.48
CA MET A 8 -22.60 -16.78 3.49
C MET A 8 -22.49 -17.91 2.45
N ARG A 9 -23.53 -18.72 2.28
CA ARG A 9 -23.55 -19.77 1.26
C ARG A 9 -23.56 -19.19 -0.16
N ALA A 10 -24.33 -18.16 -0.40
CA ALA A 10 -24.37 -17.46 -1.69
C ALA A 10 -23.02 -16.82 -2.01
N GLN A 11 -22.40 -16.16 -1.03
CA GLN A 11 -21.06 -15.59 -1.16
C GLN A 11 -20.01 -16.69 -1.34
N THR A 12 -20.07 -17.75 -0.54
CA THR A 12 -19.13 -18.86 -0.65
C THR A 12 -19.31 -19.59 -1.98
N ALA A 13 -20.53 -19.80 -2.45
CA ALA A 13 -20.80 -20.38 -3.76
C ALA A 13 -20.28 -19.49 -4.89
N PHE A 14 -20.45 -18.17 -4.78
CA PHE A 14 -19.94 -17.18 -5.71
C PHE A 14 -18.41 -17.18 -5.76
N LEU A 15 -17.74 -17.17 -4.61
CA LEU A 15 -16.30 -17.20 -4.51
C LEU A 15 -15.70 -18.56 -4.88
N LEU A 16 -16.40 -19.67 -4.56
CA LEU A 16 -16.00 -21.03 -4.92
C LEU A 16 -16.15 -21.30 -6.42
N SER A 17 -17.11 -20.69 -7.06
CA SER A 17 -17.30 -20.85 -8.49
C SER A 17 -16.20 -20.19 -9.31
N GLY A 18 -15.38 -19.35 -8.72
CA GLY A 18 -14.10 -18.71 -9.18
C GLY A 18 -13.90 -18.44 -10.67
N ALA A 19 -14.79 -18.97 -11.41
CA ALA A 19 -14.87 -18.89 -12.84
C ALA A 19 -16.34 -18.81 -13.25
N MET A 20 -17.19 -18.32 -12.38
CA MET A 20 -18.55 -18.11 -12.82
C MET A 20 -18.52 -16.99 -13.83
N SER A 21 -18.67 -17.42 -15.07
CA SER A 21 -18.94 -16.50 -16.14
C SER A 21 -20.07 -15.57 -15.73
N ALA A 22 -20.02 -14.35 -16.20
CA ALA A 22 -21.04 -13.35 -16.01
C ALA A 22 -22.46 -13.86 -16.25
N ASP A 23 -22.61 -14.98 -16.93
CA ASP A 23 -23.89 -15.60 -17.34
C ASP A 23 -24.64 -16.29 -16.21
N THR A 24 -24.00 -16.62 -15.11
CA THR A 24 -24.60 -17.43 -14.04
C THR A 24 -25.07 -16.64 -12.82
N LEU A 25 -24.64 -15.37 -12.67
CA LEU A 25 -25.04 -14.50 -11.57
C LEU A 25 -25.37 -13.10 -12.07
N ASP A 26 -26.44 -12.95 -12.80
CA ASP A 26 -27.00 -11.65 -13.21
C ASP A 26 -25.97 -10.58 -13.58
N GLY A 27 -24.93 -10.97 -14.35
CA GLY A 27 -23.96 -10.05 -14.87
C GLY A 27 -22.93 -9.54 -13.85
N SER A 28 -22.67 -10.27 -12.77
CA SER A 28 -21.58 -9.91 -11.88
C SER A 28 -20.25 -10.04 -12.61
N ARG A 29 -19.56 -8.93 -12.70
CA ARG A 29 -18.34 -8.74 -13.46
C ARG A 29 -17.12 -9.08 -12.60
N ASP A 30 -16.13 -9.76 -13.14
CA ASP A 30 -14.85 -9.94 -12.46
C ASP A 30 -13.95 -8.72 -12.66
N TRP A 31 -14.18 -7.73 -11.83
CA TRP A 31 -13.44 -6.47 -11.87
C TRP A 31 -11.94 -6.65 -11.69
N ASN A 32 -11.53 -7.62 -10.86
CA ASN A 32 -10.13 -7.85 -10.59
C ASN A 32 -9.43 -8.47 -11.78
N GLU A 33 -10.01 -9.51 -12.37
CA GLU A 33 -9.43 -10.15 -13.57
C GLU A 33 -9.34 -9.16 -14.73
N GLU A 34 -10.39 -8.35 -14.96
CA GLU A 34 -10.34 -7.32 -16.00
C GLU A 34 -9.27 -6.26 -15.74
N LEU A 35 -9.06 -5.87 -14.49
CA LEU A 35 -8.03 -4.91 -14.12
C LEU A 35 -6.63 -5.48 -14.39
N GLN A 36 -6.34 -6.68 -13.87
CA GLN A 36 -5.03 -7.27 -14.05
C GLN A 36 -4.74 -7.57 -15.52
N SER A 37 -5.66 -8.20 -16.24
CA SER A 37 -5.53 -8.47 -17.68
C SER A 37 -5.32 -7.19 -18.49
N SER A 38 -5.99 -6.09 -18.12
CA SER A 38 -5.78 -4.78 -18.77
C SER A 38 -4.40 -4.22 -18.47
N ARG A 39 -3.86 -4.42 -17.26
CA ARG A 39 -2.50 -4.00 -16.89
C ARG A 39 -1.41 -4.84 -17.56
N GLU A 40 -1.69 -6.08 -17.89
CA GLU A 40 -0.80 -6.99 -18.60
C GLU A 40 -0.78 -6.77 -20.13
N LEU A 41 -1.63 -5.90 -20.68
CA LEU A 41 -1.61 -5.57 -22.11
C LEU A 41 -0.24 -5.00 -22.53
N PRO A 42 0.19 -5.27 -23.79
CA PRO A 42 1.44 -4.76 -24.34
C PRO A 42 1.56 -3.24 -24.22
N ARG A 43 2.80 -2.77 -23.99
CA ARG A 43 3.10 -1.33 -23.77
C ARG A 43 4.44 -0.88 -24.37
N THR A 44 5.00 -1.64 -25.29
CA THR A 44 6.29 -1.35 -25.90
C THR A 44 6.21 -0.19 -26.89
N SER A 45 5.21 -0.21 -27.78
CA SER A 45 4.96 0.86 -28.74
C SER A 45 4.03 1.94 -28.18
N LEU A 46 4.07 3.13 -28.80
CA LEU A 46 3.14 4.21 -28.45
C LEU A 46 1.66 3.80 -28.66
N ALA A 47 1.38 3.08 -29.75
CA ALA A 47 0.02 2.62 -30.06
C ALA A 47 -0.50 1.65 -28.99
N GLU A 48 0.33 0.71 -28.54
CA GLU A 48 -0.01 -0.22 -27.47
C GLU A 48 -0.27 0.51 -26.16
N ARG A 49 0.59 1.45 -25.76
CA ARG A 49 0.40 2.26 -24.56
C ARG A 49 -0.92 3.03 -24.61
N LEU A 50 -1.21 3.72 -25.71
CA LEU A 50 -2.46 4.46 -25.86
C LEU A 50 -3.70 3.55 -25.79
N MET A 51 -3.61 2.36 -26.39
CA MET A 51 -4.71 1.39 -26.34
C MET A 51 -4.91 0.89 -24.92
N ARG A 52 -3.83 0.49 -24.23
CA ARG A 52 -3.84 0.03 -22.85
C ARG A 52 -4.41 1.09 -21.91
N ASP A 53 -3.93 2.32 -21.99
CA ASP A 53 -4.41 3.43 -21.18
C ASP A 53 -5.90 3.71 -21.40
N ARG A 54 -6.36 3.60 -22.63
CA ARG A 54 -7.78 3.75 -22.98
C ARG A 54 -8.64 2.67 -22.32
N VAL A 55 -8.18 1.41 -22.34
CA VAL A 55 -8.88 0.30 -21.69
C VAL A 55 -8.91 0.50 -20.17
N LEU A 56 -7.77 0.82 -19.54
CA LEU A 56 -7.67 1.06 -18.11
C LEU A 56 -8.55 2.24 -17.67
N ASN A 57 -8.52 3.36 -18.38
CA ASN A 57 -9.34 4.53 -18.05
C ASN A 57 -10.83 4.21 -18.13
N ARG A 58 -11.25 3.46 -19.14
CA ARG A 58 -12.63 3.01 -19.27
C ARG A 58 -13.03 2.11 -18.10
N LEU A 59 -12.19 1.13 -17.76
CA LEU A 59 -12.42 0.20 -16.66
C LEU A 59 -12.53 0.94 -15.32
N HIS A 60 -11.62 1.87 -15.04
CA HIS A 60 -11.66 2.69 -13.83
C HIS A 60 -12.93 3.53 -13.74
N ALA A 61 -13.38 4.11 -14.85
CA ALA A 61 -14.63 4.89 -14.89
C ALA A 61 -15.86 3.99 -14.60
N GLU A 62 -15.91 2.82 -15.21
CA GLU A 62 -17.00 1.86 -15.02
C GLU A 62 -17.01 1.31 -13.57
N PHE A 63 -15.83 1.00 -13.01
CA PHE A 63 -15.67 0.56 -11.62
C PHE A 63 -16.12 1.65 -10.63
N THR A 64 -15.73 2.90 -10.88
CA THR A 64 -16.15 4.05 -10.05
C THR A 64 -17.67 4.22 -10.07
N LEU A 65 -18.31 4.08 -11.23
CA LEU A 65 -19.77 4.15 -11.34
C LEU A 65 -20.46 2.98 -10.62
N ALA A 66 -19.88 1.78 -10.68
CA ALA A 66 -20.39 0.62 -9.97
C ALA A 66 -20.28 0.83 -8.46
N ALA A 67 -19.15 1.32 -7.95
CA ALA A 67 -18.93 1.68 -6.56
C ALA A 67 -19.95 2.73 -6.06
N ALA A 68 -20.15 3.80 -6.82
CA ALA A 68 -21.11 4.86 -6.50
C ALA A 68 -22.57 4.36 -6.44
N ARG A 69 -22.89 3.26 -7.12
CA ARG A 69 -24.24 2.63 -7.08
C ARG A 69 -24.40 1.66 -5.92
N VAL A 70 -23.32 0.99 -5.51
CA VAL A 70 -23.35 -0.03 -4.46
C VAL A 70 -23.36 0.60 -3.07
N VAL A 71 -22.55 1.64 -2.84
CA VAL A 71 -22.43 2.28 -1.54
C VAL A 71 -23.77 2.73 -0.95
N PRO A 72 -24.68 3.43 -1.66
CA PRO A 72 -25.99 3.78 -1.15
C PRO A 72 -26.82 2.57 -0.66
N ARG A 73 -26.70 1.43 -1.33
CA ARG A 73 -27.42 0.20 -0.96
C ARG A 73 -26.83 -0.44 0.30
N VAL A 74 -25.50 -0.44 0.42
CA VAL A 74 -24.80 -0.90 1.62
C VAL A 74 -25.17 0.01 2.81
N ALA A 75 -25.11 1.31 2.62
CA ALA A 75 -25.47 2.29 3.65
C ALA A 75 -26.93 2.21 4.08
N ALA A 76 -27.85 1.87 3.17
CA ALA A 76 -29.27 1.65 3.47
C ALA A 76 -29.56 0.32 4.19
N GLY A 77 -28.55 -0.58 4.28
CA GLY A 77 -28.73 -1.91 4.89
C GLY A 77 -29.31 -2.97 3.95
N ASP A 78 -29.38 -2.70 2.65
CA ASP A 78 -29.86 -3.67 1.65
C ASP A 78 -28.90 -4.85 1.46
N VAL A 79 -27.63 -4.66 1.83
CA VAL A 79 -26.58 -5.67 1.74
C VAL A 79 -26.17 -6.07 3.17
N PRO A 80 -26.30 -7.34 3.57
CA PRO A 80 -25.85 -7.78 4.88
C PRO A 80 -24.32 -7.80 4.96
N PRO A 81 -23.73 -7.49 6.14
CA PRO A 81 -22.29 -7.62 6.33
C PRO A 81 -21.86 -9.08 6.32
N MET A 82 -20.61 -9.32 5.90
CA MET A 82 -19.98 -10.65 5.95
C MET A 82 -19.64 -11.08 7.38
N ASN A 83 -19.39 -10.12 8.25
CA ASN A 83 -18.97 -10.26 9.64
C ASN A 83 -19.96 -9.56 10.62
N PRO A 84 -21.21 -10.02 10.71
CA PRO A 84 -22.26 -9.32 11.47
C PRO A 84 -22.03 -9.32 12.99
N ALA A 85 -21.13 -10.15 13.50
CA ALA A 85 -20.78 -10.20 14.92
C ALA A 85 -19.82 -9.07 15.34
N ASP A 86 -19.17 -8.44 14.38
CA ASP A 86 -18.18 -7.38 14.65
C ASP A 86 -18.87 -6.02 14.86
N ALA A 87 -18.10 -5.06 15.35
CA ALA A 87 -18.58 -3.69 15.49
C ALA A 87 -19.02 -3.12 14.13
N PRO A 88 -20.10 -2.31 14.05
CA PRO A 88 -20.59 -1.77 12.78
C PRO A 88 -19.54 -1.00 11.96
N ALA A 89 -18.57 -0.37 12.63
CA ALA A 89 -17.46 0.31 11.95
C ALA A 89 -16.52 -0.65 11.22
N ALA A 90 -16.39 -1.88 11.68
CA ALA A 90 -15.56 -2.93 11.11
C ALA A 90 -16.31 -3.86 10.14
N HIS A 91 -17.58 -3.57 9.84
CA HIS A 91 -18.36 -4.39 8.93
C HIS A 91 -17.76 -4.37 7.51
N MET A 92 -17.67 -5.55 6.94
CA MET A 92 -17.23 -5.80 5.57
C MET A 92 -18.43 -6.27 4.74
N PHE A 93 -18.53 -5.80 3.52
CA PHE A 93 -19.63 -6.14 2.62
C PHE A 93 -19.08 -6.63 1.28
N LEU A 94 -19.77 -7.57 0.68
CA LEU A 94 -19.46 -8.06 -0.67
C LEU A 94 -20.72 -8.03 -1.50
N PHE A 95 -20.67 -7.31 -2.62
CA PHE A 95 -21.79 -7.22 -3.54
C PHE A 95 -21.28 -7.07 -4.98
N ASN A 96 -21.72 -7.92 -5.90
CA ASN A 96 -21.34 -7.90 -7.32
C ASN A 96 -19.80 -7.83 -7.54
N ASN A 97 -19.04 -8.64 -6.80
CA ASN A 97 -17.57 -8.62 -6.82
C ASN A 97 -16.93 -7.28 -6.41
N LEU A 98 -17.67 -6.45 -5.70
CA LEU A 98 -17.17 -5.26 -5.05
C LEU A 98 -17.07 -5.52 -3.55
N PHE A 99 -15.88 -5.42 -3.02
CA PHE A 99 -15.62 -5.46 -1.58
C PHE A 99 -15.75 -4.04 -1.03
N VAL A 100 -16.62 -3.85 -0.03
CA VAL A 100 -16.96 -2.55 0.51
C VAL A 100 -16.71 -2.53 2.00
N THR A 101 -15.99 -1.52 2.47
CA THR A 101 -15.75 -1.27 3.90
C THR A 101 -15.97 0.19 4.23
N ARG A 102 -16.16 0.51 5.52
CA ARG A 102 -16.09 1.91 5.95
C ARG A 102 -14.66 2.41 5.89
N GLY A 103 -14.50 3.63 5.42
CA GLY A 103 -13.21 4.32 5.41
C GLY A 103 -12.94 4.92 6.78
N ILE A 104 -12.29 4.17 7.64
CA ILE A 104 -11.93 4.57 9.00
C ILE A 104 -10.42 4.40 9.24
N ASP A 105 -9.91 5.02 10.29
CA ASP A 105 -8.57 4.74 10.81
C ASP A 105 -8.63 3.52 11.74
N SER A 106 -8.64 2.31 11.14
CA SER A 106 -8.83 1.05 11.86
C SER A 106 -7.68 0.69 12.78
N VAL A 107 -6.48 1.20 12.51
CA VAL A 107 -5.25 0.92 13.26
C VAL A 107 -4.93 2.02 14.27
N GLY A 108 -5.68 3.13 14.25
CA GLY A 108 -5.43 4.28 15.11
C GLY A 108 -4.15 5.04 14.77
N MET A 109 -3.74 4.99 13.51
CA MET A 109 -2.52 5.67 13.06
C MET A 109 -2.61 7.20 13.16
N TYR A 110 -3.80 7.73 13.11
CA TYR A 110 -4.08 9.16 13.05
C TYR A 110 -5.05 9.62 14.16
N ASP A 111 -5.18 8.84 15.23
CA ASP A 111 -6.08 9.12 16.36
C ASP A 111 -5.92 10.55 16.90
N TYR A 112 -4.72 11.10 16.84
CA TYR A 112 -4.42 12.47 17.27
C TYR A 112 -5.18 13.56 16.48
N LEU A 113 -5.65 13.25 15.27
CA LEU A 113 -6.47 14.15 14.47
C LEU A 113 -7.96 14.08 14.86
N GLY A 114 -8.37 12.98 15.47
CA GLY A 114 -9.74 12.70 15.86
C GLY A 114 -10.66 12.32 14.72
N GLY A 115 -11.57 11.42 14.98
CA GLY A 115 -12.75 11.05 14.21
C GLY A 115 -12.60 11.04 12.69
N ASP A 116 -13.36 11.93 12.04
CA ASP A 116 -13.43 12.01 10.57
C ASP A 116 -12.11 12.46 9.92
N ALA A 117 -11.37 13.35 10.57
CA ALA A 117 -10.07 13.80 10.05
C ALA A 117 -9.04 12.65 10.04
N ALA A 118 -9.01 11.81 11.07
CA ALA A 118 -8.17 10.62 11.12
C ALA A 118 -8.52 9.64 9.99
N ALA A 119 -9.81 9.34 9.83
CA ALA A 119 -10.33 8.48 8.76
C ALA A 119 -9.98 9.03 7.37
N HIS A 120 -10.10 10.35 7.17
CA HIS A 120 -9.75 11.00 5.91
C HIS A 120 -8.28 10.80 5.55
N VAL A 121 -7.39 11.01 6.51
CA VAL A 121 -5.94 10.87 6.28
C VAL A 121 -5.56 9.42 6.05
N ALA A 122 -6.05 8.49 6.88
CA ALA A 122 -5.76 7.06 6.76
C ALA A 122 -6.13 6.53 5.37
N VAL A 123 -7.38 6.72 4.96
CA VAL A 123 -7.88 6.31 3.64
C VAL A 123 -7.15 7.03 2.50
N GLY A 124 -6.88 8.32 2.67
CA GLY A 124 -6.13 9.11 1.69
C GLY A 124 -4.71 8.59 1.46
N LYS A 125 -4.03 8.14 2.52
CA LYS A 125 -2.69 7.55 2.42
C LYS A 125 -2.69 6.21 1.69
N ASP A 126 -3.66 5.35 1.97
CA ASP A 126 -3.78 4.07 1.28
C ASP A 126 -4.06 4.27 -0.22
N VAL A 127 -5.01 5.10 -0.56
CA VAL A 127 -5.31 5.45 -1.97
C VAL A 127 -4.09 6.09 -2.67
N GLN A 128 -3.34 6.95 -1.98
CA GLN A 128 -2.10 7.51 -2.51
C GLN A 128 -1.07 6.43 -2.80
N GLY A 129 -0.92 5.44 -1.91
CA GLY A 129 -0.03 4.29 -2.11
C GLY A 129 -0.44 3.46 -3.33
N VAL A 130 -1.71 3.09 -3.44
CA VAL A 130 -2.25 2.37 -4.61
C VAL A 130 -1.99 3.16 -5.90
N ARG A 131 -2.27 4.46 -5.90
CA ARG A 131 -2.00 5.34 -7.05
C ARG A 131 -0.51 5.37 -7.40
N THR A 132 0.37 5.49 -6.41
CA THR A 132 1.82 5.51 -6.62
C THR A 132 2.29 4.23 -7.31
N LEU A 133 1.89 3.06 -6.80
CA LEU A 133 2.23 1.78 -7.42
C LEU A 133 1.60 1.61 -8.80
N GLY A 134 0.39 2.14 -8.99
CA GLY A 134 -0.29 2.14 -10.29
C GLY A 134 0.44 2.99 -11.34
N VAL A 135 1.01 4.14 -10.94
CA VAL A 135 1.82 5.00 -11.82
C VAL A 135 3.18 4.39 -12.13
N LEU A 136 3.83 3.77 -11.15
CA LEU A 136 5.08 3.05 -11.36
C LEU A 136 4.92 1.85 -12.31
N ASP A 137 3.75 1.24 -12.26
CA ASP A 137 3.32 0.17 -13.17
C ASP A 137 4.37 -0.93 -13.36
N VAL A 138 4.95 -1.40 -12.26
CA VAL A 138 5.97 -2.47 -12.27
C VAL A 138 5.30 -3.78 -12.70
N GLU A 139 5.91 -4.44 -13.67
CA GLU A 139 5.42 -5.71 -14.20
C GLU A 139 5.41 -6.80 -13.11
N GLY A 140 4.35 -7.59 -13.07
CA GLY A 140 4.17 -8.65 -12.07
C GLY A 140 3.57 -8.21 -10.74
N VAL A 141 3.43 -6.90 -10.50
CA VAL A 141 2.77 -6.36 -9.29
C VAL A 141 1.27 -6.28 -9.50
N GLY A 142 0.51 -7.14 -8.85
CA GLY A 142 -0.96 -7.07 -8.76
C GLY A 142 -1.39 -5.97 -7.79
N LEU A 143 -2.38 -5.18 -8.16
CA LEU A 143 -2.99 -4.14 -7.32
C LEU A 143 -4.49 -4.30 -7.32
N LEU A 144 -5.13 -4.05 -6.18
CA LEU A 144 -6.58 -3.99 -6.14
C LEU A 144 -7.08 -2.65 -6.66
N GLY A 145 -8.09 -2.68 -7.53
CA GLY A 145 -8.82 -1.48 -7.90
C GLY A 145 -9.47 -0.89 -6.64
N THR A 146 -9.20 0.36 -6.36
CA THR A 146 -9.66 1.02 -5.12
C THR A 146 -10.31 2.35 -5.44
N VAL A 147 -11.52 2.56 -4.90
CA VAL A 147 -12.28 3.81 -5.03
C VAL A 147 -12.82 4.22 -3.67
N VAL A 148 -12.77 5.51 -3.37
CA VAL A 148 -13.41 6.10 -2.19
C VAL A 148 -14.70 6.77 -2.61
N VAL A 149 -15.76 6.50 -1.88
CA VAL A 149 -17.09 7.10 -2.07
C VAL A 149 -17.53 7.74 -0.77
N ASP A 150 -17.74 9.05 -0.78
CA ASP A 150 -18.36 9.77 0.34
C ASP A 150 -19.87 9.81 0.11
N TRP A 151 -20.64 9.26 1.06
CA TRP A 151 -22.09 9.17 0.99
C TRP A 151 -22.73 9.54 2.32
N LEU A 152 -23.58 10.57 2.32
CA LEU A 152 -24.31 11.07 3.48
C LEU A 152 -23.44 11.32 4.73
N GLY A 153 -22.23 11.83 4.53
CA GLY A 153 -21.28 12.10 5.61
C GLY A 153 -20.45 10.90 6.06
N GLU A 154 -20.66 9.73 5.47
CA GLU A 154 -19.84 8.55 5.69
C GLU A 154 -18.90 8.32 4.52
N ARG A 155 -17.68 7.89 4.82
CA ARG A 155 -16.68 7.50 3.83
C ARG A 155 -16.69 5.99 3.67
N TRP A 156 -16.66 5.53 2.42
CA TRP A 156 -16.64 4.13 2.04
C TRP A 156 -15.46 3.86 1.12
N VAL A 157 -14.80 2.74 1.34
CA VAL A 157 -13.75 2.22 0.46
C VAL A 157 -14.32 1.04 -0.30
N VAL A 158 -14.22 1.07 -1.61
CA VAL A 158 -14.66 0.00 -2.50
C VAL A 158 -13.46 -0.54 -3.25
N GLN A 159 -13.24 -1.85 -3.15
CA GLN A 159 -12.09 -2.53 -3.75
C GLN A 159 -12.52 -3.71 -4.60
N THR A 160 -11.68 -4.06 -5.57
CA THR A 160 -11.78 -5.36 -6.25
C THR A 160 -11.42 -6.48 -5.29
N VAL A 161 -11.89 -7.69 -5.55
CA VAL A 161 -11.65 -8.85 -4.68
C VAL A 161 -10.38 -9.57 -5.09
N LEU A 162 -9.49 -9.82 -4.15
CA LEU A 162 -8.32 -10.65 -4.36
C LEU A 162 -8.76 -12.12 -4.58
N PRO A 163 -8.35 -12.76 -5.70
CA PRO A 163 -8.77 -14.12 -6.00
C PRO A 163 -8.31 -15.12 -4.93
N GLY A 164 -9.28 -15.84 -4.37
CA GLY A 164 -9.02 -16.89 -3.38
C GLY A 164 -8.94 -16.43 -1.92
N LEU A 165 -8.93 -15.12 -1.64
CA LEU A 165 -8.82 -14.60 -0.26
C LEU A 165 -9.84 -15.23 0.70
N PHE A 166 -11.11 -15.24 0.34
CA PHE A 166 -12.15 -15.78 1.21
C PHE A 166 -12.18 -17.31 1.30
N ARG A 167 -11.65 -18.02 0.32
CA ARG A 167 -11.45 -19.48 0.42
C ARG A 167 -10.39 -19.82 1.44
N GLN A 168 -9.36 -19.05 1.43
CA GLN A 168 -8.21 -19.21 2.30
C GLN A 168 -8.63 -18.94 3.74
N VAL A 169 -9.30 -17.83 4.00
CA VAL A 169 -9.87 -17.50 5.32
C VAL A 169 -10.81 -18.61 5.84
N ALA A 170 -11.65 -19.17 4.98
CA ALA A 170 -12.55 -20.28 5.36
C ALA A 170 -11.80 -21.57 5.68
N ALA A 171 -10.70 -21.87 4.97
CA ALA A 171 -9.85 -23.02 5.24
C ALA A 171 -9.08 -22.89 6.55
N GLU A 172 -8.60 -21.66 6.88
CA GLU A 172 -7.95 -21.38 8.15
C GLU A 172 -8.90 -21.48 9.34
N ALA A 173 -10.09 -20.92 9.20
CA ALA A 173 -11.13 -21.03 10.23
C ALA A 173 -11.50 -22.50 10.49
N ALA A 174 -11.41 -23.37 9.49
CA ALA A 174 -11.60 -24.81 9.63
C ALA A 174 -10.38 -25.50 10.26
N ALA A 175 -9.16 -25.08 9.91
CA ALA A 175 -7.91 -25.64 10.42
C ALA A 175 -7.62 -25.22 11.86
N SER A 176 -7.96 -23.99 12.25
CA SER A 176 -7.78 -23.50 13.63
C SER A 176 -8.68 -24.17 14.66
N GLN A 177 -9.67 -24.95 14.20
CA GLN A 177 -10.43 -25.85 15.08
C GLN A 177 -9.72 -27.19 15.36
N THR A 178 -8.66 -27.51 14.63
CA THR A 178 -7.99 -28.81 14.71
C THR A 178 -6.53 -28.75 15.17
N ASP A 179 -5.80 -27.67 14.92
CA ASP A 179 -4.43 -27.50 15.41
C ASP A 179 -4.06 -26.02 15.40
N GLY A 180 -3.56 -25.50 16.51
CA GLY A 180 -3.31 -24.09 16.79
C GLY A 180 -2.18 -23.41 15.97
N ALA A 181 -2.00 -23.77 14.71
CA ALA A 181 -1.10 -23.08 13.79
C ALA A 181 -1.92 -22.40 12.70
N THR A 182 -2.18 -21.12 12.84
CA THR A 182 -2.74 -20.27 11.79
C THR A 182 -1.71 -20.15 10.66
N ALA A 183 -1.95 -20.81 9.55
CA ALA A 183 -1.16 -20.60 8.34
C ALA A 183 -1.49 -19.20 7.81
N SER A 184 -0.57 -18.25 7.91
CA SER A 184 -0.77 -16.91 7.39
C SER A 184 -0.68 -16.88 5.86
N HIS A 185 -1.62 -16.17 5.22
CA HIS A 185 -1.60 -15.96 3.77
C HIS A 185 -0.68 -14.85 3.33
N VAL A 186 -0.19 -14.06 4.28
CA VAL A 186 0.81 -13.03 4.00
C VAL A 186 2.13 -13.73 3.72
N ALA A 187 2.58 -13.66 2.48
CA ALA A 187 3.86 -14.20 2.04
C ALA A 187 5.00 -13.18 2.23
N TYR A 188 4.67 -11.90 2.37
CA TYR A 188 5.64 -10.82 2.51
C TYR A 188 5.08 -9.69 3.38
N GLY A 189 5.93 -9.09 4.24
CA GLY A 189 5.57 -8.02 5.17
C GLY A 189 5.12 -8.52 6.53
N GLY A 190 4.66 -7.59 7.39
CA GLY A 190 4.14 -7.90 8.73
C GLY A 190 2.70 -8.38 8.71
N ILE A 191 2.36 -9.32 9.59
CA ILE A 191 0.98 -9.82 9.71
C ILE A 191 0.19 -8.99 10.71
N GLU A 192 0.68 -8.89 11.91
CA GLU A 192 0.09 -8.12 13.01
C GLU A 192 1.16 -7.19 13.58
N GLY A 193 1.48 -6.13 12.81
CA GLY A 193 2.61 -5.26 13.18
C GLY A 193 3.95 -6.01 13.07
N PRO A 194 4.89 -5.79 14.01
CA PRO A 194 6.22 -6.39 13.96
C PRO A 194 6.27 -7.83 14.48
N ASP A 195 5.16 -8.38 14.97
CA ASP A 195 5.19 -9.65 15.71
C ASP A 195 5.59 -10.82 14.84
N THR A 196 5.14 -10.84 13.60
CA THR A 196 5.54 -11.85 12.63
C THR A 196 5.77 -11.21 11.26
N ILE A 197 6.97 -11.37 10.72
CA ILE A 197 7.39 -10.83 9.43
C ILE A 197 7.67 -12.00 8.48
N HIS A 198 7.15 -11.93 7.27
CA HIS A 198 7.45 -12.86 6.18
C HIS A 198 8.23 -12.17 5.08
N SER A 199 9.15 -12.89 4.47
CA SER A 199 9.96 -12.41 3.34
C SER A 199 10.12 -13.53 2.31
N ASP A 200 9.06 -13.78 1.52
CA ASP A 200 9.11 -14.72 0.41
C ASP A 200 10.11 -14.21 -0.65
N PRO A 201 11.04 -15.06 -1.14
CA PRO A 201 12.08 -14.61 -2.07
C PRO A 201 11.55 -14.09 -3.40
N ALA A 202 10.44 -14.60 -3.91
CA ALA A 202 9.85 -14.14 -5.17
C ALA A 202 9.20 -12.75 -5.01
N PHE A 203 8.52 -12.51 -3.88
CA PHE A 203 8.05 -11.17 -3.54
C PHE A 203 9.21 -10.21 -3.31
N HIS A 204 10.26 -10.66 -2.62
CA HIS A 204 11.43 -9.82 -2.36
C HIS A 204 12.06 -9.33 -3.66
N GLU A 205 12.27 -10.22 -4.64
CA GLU A 205 12.83 -9.82 -5.94
C GLU A 205 11.91 -8.89 -6.73
N LEU A 206 10.59 -9.16 -6.73
CA LEU A 206 9.60 -8.30 -7.36
C LEU A 206 9.58 -6.90 -6.73
N LEU A 207 9.51 -6.85 -5.40
CA LEU A 207 9.39 -5.59 -4.66
C LEU A 207 10.72 -4.81 -4.61
N ARG A 208 11.85 -5.45 -4.82
CA ARG A 208 13.13 -4.76 -5.05
C ARG A 208 13.07 -3.83 -6.26
N ASN A 209 12.36 -4.23 -7.33
CA ASN A 209 12.18 -3.37 -8.49
C ASN A 209 11.24 -2.19 -8.20
N VAL A 210 10.22 -2.39 -7.38
CA VAL A 210 9.37 -1.31 -6.87
C VAL A 210 10.19 -0.36 -6.01
N GLY A 211 10.96 -0.88 -5.06
CA GLY A 211 11.84 -0.10 -4.19
C GLY A 211 12.82 0.77 -4.98
N LYS A 212 13.49 0.21 -5.99
CA LYS A 212 14.36 0.97 -6.89
C LYS A 212 13.66 2.15 -7.54
N SER A 213 12.43 1.96 -8.00
CA SER A 213 11.63 3.01 -8.63
C SER A 213 11.15 4.09 -7.65
N LEU A 214 11.10 3.77 -6.36
CA LEU A 214 10.78 4.68 -5.27
C LEU A 214 12.02 5.24 -4.58
N HIS A 215 13.22 4.90 -5.04
CA HIS A 215 14.50 5.21 -4.39
C HIS A 215 14.59 4.70 -2.94
N VAL A 216 13.97 3.55 -2.68
CA VAL A 216 13.96 2.88 -1.38
C VAL A 216 14.92 1.70 -1.40
N ALA A 217 15.80 1.62 -0.40
CA ALA A 217 16.75 0.51 -0.26
C ALA A 217 16.12 -0.69 0.46
N PRO A 218 16.54 -1.93 0.13
CA PRO A 218 16.32 -3.08 1.00
C PRO A 218 16.88 -2.81 2.39
N HIS A 219 16.16 -3.23 3.41
CA HIS A 219 16.52 -2.98 4.79
C HIS A 219 16.13 -4.13 5.70
N LYS A 220 16.79 -4.23 6.84
CA LYS A 220 16.57 -5.30 7.81
C LYS A 220 15.57 -4.89 8.86
N MET A 221 14.60 -5.76 9.10
CA MET A 221 13.61 -5.66 10.16
C MET A 221 13.72 -6.88 11.07
N ARG A 222 13.40 -6.73 12.36
CA ARG A 222 13.42 -7.82 13.32
C ARG A 222 12.01 -8.04 13.84
N ASP A 223 11.56 -9.29 13.80
CA ASP A 223 10.30 -9.68 14.41
C ASP A 223 10.38 -9.78 15.94
N ALA A 224 9.24 -10.03 16.59
CA ALA A 224 9.17 -10.17 18.05
C ALA A 224 9.98 -11.36 18.57
N GLN A 225 10.29 -12.35 17.74
CA GLN A 225 11.12 -13.50 18.05
C GLN A 225 12.61 -13.21 17.92
N GLY A 226 12.96 -12.01 17.42
CA GLY A 226 14.33 -11.59 17.20
C GLY A 226 14.94 -12.05 15.89
N THR A 227 14.15 -12.64 14.97
CA THR A 227 14.59 -13.06 13.65
C THR A 227 14.70 -11.86 12.72
N GLU A 228 15.80 -11.76 11.97
CA GLU A 228 16.00 -10.71 11.00
C GLU A 228 15.42 -11.10 9.64
N HIS A 229 14.65 -10.18 9.07
CA HIS A 229 14.08 -10.29 7.73
C HIS A 229 14.51 -9.08 6.89
N GLU A 230 14.83 -9.31 5.64
CA GLU A 230 15.13 -8.22 4.70
C GLU A 230 13.86 -7.88 3.91
N LEU A 231 13.49 -6.61 3.92
CA LEU A 231 12.33 -6.08 3.20
C LEU A 231 12.77 -4.99 2.21
N CYS A 232 12.03 -4.85 1.10
CA CYS A 232 12.24 -3.83 0.07
C CYS A 232 11.25 -2.66 0.16
N LEU A 233 10.13 -2.87 0.85
CA LEU A 233 9.12 -1.85 1.15
C LEU A 233 8.88 -1.81 2.65
N SER A 234 8.00 -0.92 3.09
CA SER A 234 7.59 -0.86 4.50
C SER A 234 7.10 -2.21 5.00
N VAL A 235 7.36 -2.50 6.27
CA VAL A 235 6.85 -3.69 6.96
C VAL A 235 5.33 -3.80 6.93
N ASP A 236 4.62 -2.68 6.80
CA ASP A 236 3.16 -2.65 6.69
C ASP A 236 2.65 -3.16 5.33
N CYS A 237 3.48 -3.08 4.29
CA CYS A 237 3.10 -3.56 2.97
C CYS A 237 3.02 -5.09 2.95
N LYS A 238 1.85 -5.61 2.58
CA LYS A 238 1.60 -7.06 2.56
C LYS A 238 1.60 -7.60 1.15
N GLY A 239 2.35 -8.67 0.95
CA GLY A 239 2.33 -9.46 -0.28
C GLY A 239 1.50 -10.72 -0.12
N LEU A 240 0.49 -10.90 -0.98
CA LEU A 240 -0.39 -12.07 -1.01
C LEU A 240 -0.40 -12.71 -2.40
N ARG A 241 -0.45 -14.05 -2.45
CA ARG A 241 -0.64 -14.77 -3.71
C ARG A 241 -2.12 -15.03 -3.96
N GLY A 242 -2.61 -14.57 -5.11
CA GLY A 242 -3.94 -14.94 -5.57
C GLY A 242 -4.00 -16.39 -6.06
N THR A 243 -5.21 -16.97 -6.08
CA THR A 243 -5.42 -18.30 -6.71
C THR A 243 -5.25 -18.26 -8.22
N ASP A 244 -5.22 -17.09 -8.83
CA ASP A 244 -4.86 -16.83 -10.22
C ASP A 244 -3.34 -16.86 -10.47
N GLY A 245 -2.53 -17.07 -9.41
CA GLY A 245 -1.07 -17.13 -9.47
C GLY A 245 -0.38 -15.77 -9.44
N ARG A 246 -1.11 -14.67 -9.47
CA ARG A 246 -0.55 -13.32 -9.41
C ARG A 246 -0.11 -12.94 -8.00
N MET A 247 0.86 -12.04 -7.90
CA MET A 247 1.38 -11.49 -6.66
C MET A 247 0.78 -10.11 -6.41
N TYR A 248 -0.03 -10.01 -5.37
CA TYR A 248 -0.73 -8.77 -4.99
C TYR A 248 -0.03 -8.07 -3.85
N VAL A 249 -0.02 -6.74 -3.90
CA VAL A 249 0.52 -5.89 -2.83
C VAL A 249 -0.61 -5.04 -2.26
N LEU A 250 -0.79 -5.14 -0.95
CA LEU A 250 -1.84 -4.47 -0.17
C LEU A 250 -1.21 -3.66 0.97
N ASP A 251 -2.06 -2.91 1.67
CA ASP A 251 -1.68 -2.09 2.83
C ASP A 251 -0.52 -1.13 2.52
N VAL A 252 -0.65 -0.43 1.41
CA VAL A 252 0.40 0.40 0.81
C VAL A 252 0.37 1.87 1.29
N SER A 253 -0.21 2.10 2.45
CA SER A 253 -0.33 3.44 3.03
C SER A 253 1.01 4.10 3.36
N ARG A 254 2.07 3.31 3.56
CA ARG A 254 3.40 3.77 3.95
C ARG A 254 4.50 3.26 3.02
N LEU A 255 4.58 3.85 1.82
CA LEU A 255 5.62 3.54 0.83
C LEU A 255 6.87 4.41 0.97
N CYS A 256 6.74 5.59 1.57
CA CYS A 256 7.79 6.58 1.67
C CYS A 256 8.21 6.78 3.13
N PRO A 257 9.43 7.28 3.38
CA PRO A 257 9.87 7.60 4.73
C PRO A 257 9.05 8.74 5.34
N MET A 258 9.06 8.80 6.67
CA MET A 258 8.38 9.81 7.46
C MET A 258 9.03 11.19 7.31
N ASP A 259 8.24 12.24 7.32
CA ASP A 259 8.71 13.62 7.45
C ASP A 259 9.01 13.92 8.92
N VAL A 260 10.25 13.65 9.32
CA VAL A 260 10.71 13.81 10.70
C VAL A 260 10.66 15.26 11.15
N HIS A 261 10.97 16.21 10.26
CA HIS A 261 10.95 17.64 10.60
C HIS A 261 9.55 18.14 10.96
N TRP A 262 8.56 17.72 10.19
CA TRP A 262 7.19 18.07 10.48
C TRP A 262 6.75 17.47 11.81
N PHE A 263 7.15 16.22 12.06
CA PHE A 263 6.85 15.54 13.32
C PHE A 263 7.47 16.27 14.53
N GLU A 264 8.76 16.56 14.48
CA GLU A 264 9.48 17.20 15.58
C GLU A 264 8.98 18.62 15.83
N ARG A 265 8.66 19.37 14.79
CA ARG A 265 8.30 20.79 14.89
C ARG A 265 6.82 21.03 15.16
N ASP A 266 5.94 20.31 14.46
CA ASP A 266 4.53 20.68 14.37
C ASP A 266 3.63 19.77 15.25
N LEU A 267 4.02 18.51 15.54
CA LEU A 267 3.24 17.61 16.39
C LEU A 267 3.71 17.57 17.85
N HIS A 268 4.99 17.66 18.08
CA HIS A 268 5.51 17.79 19.43
C HIS A 268 5.64 19.28 19.77
N GLY A 269 4.54 19.93 20.01
CA GLY A 269 4.57 21.10 20.87
C GLY A 269 5.38 20.78 22.15
N PRO A 270 5.72 21.74 23.00
CA PRO A 270 6.68 21.54 24.09
C PRO A 270 6.40 20.24 24.83
N VAL A 271 7.38 19.33 24.80
CA VAL A 271 7.33 18.06 25.51
C VAL A 271 6.88 18.34 26.91
N LEU A 272 5.71 17.82 27.30
CA LEU A 272 5.26 17.90 28.69
C LEU A 272 6.33 17.22 29.53
N GLU A 273 6.95 18.00 30.43
CA GLU A 273 7.98 17.54 31.33
C GLU A 273 7.51 16.24 32.03
N GLY A 274 8.21 15.15 31.80
CA GLY A 274 7.96 13.86 32.45
C GLY A 274 7.43 12.74 31.54
N SER A 275 7.22 12.94 30.24
CA SER A 275 7.01 11.82 29.32
C SER A 275 8.36 11.33 28.79
N GLU A 276 8.60 10.02 28.87
CA GLU A 276 9.63 9.37 28.06
C GLU A 276 9.45 9.82 26.61
N SER A 277 10.54 10.12 25.92
CA SER A 277 10.47 10.54 24.51
C SER A 277 9.52 9.62 23.79
N PRO A 278 8.41 10.15 23.22
CA PRO A 278 7.48 9.30 22.52
C PRO A 278 8.25 8.60 21.40
N ALA A 279 8.17 7.28 21.38
CA ALA A 279 8.66 6.50 20.25
C ALA A 279 8.11 7.14 18.98
N TYR A 280 8.95 7.35 17.97
CA TYR A 280 8.49 7.90 16.70
C TYR A 280 7.36 7.01 16.17
N PRO A 281 6.10 7.41 16.27
CA PRO A 281 5.06 6.59 15.73
C PRO A 281 5.22 6.62 14.21
N HIS A 282 5.37 5.45 13.59
CA HIS A 282 5.42 5.29 12.13
C HIS A 282 4.13 5.74 11.40
N ARG A 283 3.28 6.44 12.10
CA ARG A 283 1.93 6.91 11.84
C ARG A 283 1.84 8.25 11.12
N LEU A 284 2.92 8.86 10.71
CA LEU A 284 2.95 10.29 10.49
C LEU A 284 3.06 10.71 9.04
N PRO A 285 3.00 12.02 8.78
CA PRO A 285 3.09 12.50 7.42
C PRO A 285 4.34 11.95 6.77
N LEU A 286 4.12 11.38 5.60
CA LEU A 286 5.17 10.80 4.79
C LEU A 286 5.68 11.85 3.82
N LEU A 287 6.96 11.76 3.48
CA LEU A 287 7.50 12.48 2.34
C LEU A 287 6.76 12.07 1.07
N ARG A 288 6.45 13.04 0.22
CA ARG A 288 5.76 12.76 -1.04
C ARG A 288 6.72 12.11 -2.04
N PRO A 289 6.27 11.11 -2.80
CA PRO A 289 7.11 10.44 -3.81
C PRO A 289 7.72 11.42 -4.81
N GLU A 290 6.96 12.43 -5.24
CA GLU A 290 7.42 13.45 -6.19
C GLU A 290 8.56 14.31 -5.62
N LEU A 291 8.53 14.56 -4.32
CA LEU A 291 9.57 15.31 -3.64
C LEU A 291 10.85 14.48 -3.53
N ILE A 292 10.73 13.21 -3.17
CA ILE A 292 11.84 12.25 -3.12
C ILE A 292 12.49 12.15 -4.50
N GLN A 293 11.69 12.00 -5.55
CA GLN A 293 12.16 11.94 -6.94
C GLN A 293 12.94 13.20 -7.32
N THR A 294 12.36 14.38 -7.07
CA THR A 294 13.00 15.67 -7.40
C THR A 294 14.32 15.85 -6.65
N TYR A 295 14.35 15.47 -5.38
CA TYR A 295 15.57 15.57 -4.58
C TYR A 295 16.62 14.58 -5.09
N TRP A 296 16.25 13.33 -5.35
CA TRP A 296 17.14 12.31 -5.88
C TRP A 296 17.74 12.73 -7.22
N GLU A 297 16.95 13.23 -8.15
CA GLU A 297 17.40 13.74 -9.44
C GLU A 297 18.37 14.91 -9.28
N THR A 298 18.11 15.83 -8.35
CA THR A 298 18.99 16.96 -8.07
C THR A 298 20.33 16.47 -7.56
N GLN A 299 20.36 15.53 -6.62
CA GLN A 299 21.59 14.95 -6.08
C GLN A 299 22.36 14.17 -7.14
N LEU A 300 21.68 13.41 -7.99
CA LEU A 300 22.29 12.73 -9.12
C LEU A 300 22.93 13.72 -10.09
N HIS A 301 22.27 14.82 -10.40
CA HIS A 301 22.79 15.88 -11.25
C HIS A 301 24.07 16.51 -10.66
N ASP A 302 24.06 16.81 -9.37
CA ASP A 302 25.20 17.41 -8.68
C ASP A 302 26.39 16.42 -8.61
N PHE A 303 26.09 15.14 -8.34
CA PHE A 303 27.08 14.07 -8.41
C PHE A 303 27.70 13.93 -9.82
N ALA A 304 26.86 13.87 -10.84
CA ALA A 304 27.32 13.78 -12.24
C ALA A 304 28.16 14.99 -12.63
N ARG A 305 27.78 16.21 -12.23
CA ARG A 305 28.53 17.44 -12.46
C ARG A 305 29.91 17.41 -11.77
N SER A 306 29.95 16.96 -10.53
CA SER A 306 31.23 16.79 -9.79
C SER A 306 32.13 15.79 -10.46
N LYS A 307 31.61 14.62 -10.83
CA LYS A 307 32.36 13.59 -11.57
C LYS A 307 32.84 14.10 -12.94
N LEU A 308 32.00 14.85 -13.67
CA LEU A 308 32.38 15.42 -14.97
C LEU A 308 33.55 16.40 -14.82
N SER A 309 33.58 17.23 -13.79
CA SER A 309 34.65 18.14 -13.52
C SER A 309 35.97 17.42 -13.27
N GLN A 310 35.94 16.28 -12.59
CA GLN A 310 37.11 15.42 -12.34
C GLN A 310 37.58 14.72 -13.63
N THR A 311 36.63 14.14 -14.38
CA THR A 311 36.87 13.34 -15.58
C THR A 311 37.40 14.21 -16.75
N GLN A 312 36.96 15.47 -16.85
CA GLN A 312 37.48 16.43 -17.83
C GLN A 312 38.98 16.74 -17.62
N GLN A 313 39.45 16.71 -16.38
CA GLN A 313 40.86 16.82 -16.07
C GLN A 313 41.68 15.60 -16.56
N GLU A 314 41.01 14.45 -16.73
CA GLU A 314 41.57 13.18 -17.19
C GLU A 314 41.35 12.93 -18.70
N GLY A 315 40.68 13.84 -19.42
CA GLY A 315 40.45 13.76 -20.87
C GLY A 315 39.34 12.77 -21.30
N GLN A 316 38.47 12.34 -20.38
CA GLN A 316 37.34 11.47 -20.68
C GLN A 316 36.06 12.28 -20.92
N THR A 317 35.20 11.80 -21.81
CA THR A 317 33.91 12.47 -22.18
C THR A 317 32.66 11.81 -21.66
N ARG A 318 32.79 10.67 -21.00
CA ARG A 318 31.65 9.96 -20.41
C ARG A 318 31.81 9.86 -18.89
N VAL A 319 30.74 10.17 -18.19
CA VAL A 319 30.66 10.06 -16.71
C VAL A 319 29.92 8.78 -16.38
N ASP A 320 30.53 7.95 -15.55
CA ASP A 320 29.86 6.82 -14.92
C ASP A 320 29.22 7.29 -13.63
N VAL A 321 27.93 7.08 -13.53
CA VAL A 321 27.11 7.41 -12.35
C VAL A 321 26.66 6.16 -11.59
N SER A 322 27.19 5.00 -11.92
CA SER A 322 26.86 3.73 -11.25
C SER A 322 27.18 3.72 -9.75
N ASP A 323 28.15 4.55 -9.35
CA ASP A 323 28.54 4.72 -7.95
C ASP A 323 27.62 5.66 -7.15
N PHE A 324 26.61 6.24 -7.81
CA PHE A 324 25.66 7.10 -7.11
C PHE A 324 24.72 6.25 -6.25
N ASP A 325 24.87 6.39 -4.96
CA ASP A 325 24.13 5.62 -3.96
C ASP A 325 23.39 6.57 -3.01
N LEU A 326 22.15 6.90 -3.36
CA LEU A 326 21.23 7.66 -2.51
C LEU A 326 19.90 6.91 -2.45
N HIS A 327 19.62 6.35 -1.29
CA HIS A 327 18.39 5.60 -1.04
C HIS A 327 17.73 6.05 0.24
N PHE A 328 16.40 5.87 0.29
CA PHE A 328 15.58 6.15 1.44
C PHE A 328 15.14 4.84 2.10
N HIS A 329 14.71 4.93 3.34
CA HIS A 329 14.29 3.79 4.13
C HIS A 329 12.88 4.03 4.67
N PRO A 330 11.85 3.31 4.20
CA PRO A 330 10.46 3.58 4.56
C PRO A 330 10.17 3.30 6.03
N ASP A 331 10.93 2.39 6.66
CA ASP A 331 10.83 2.06 8.08
C ASP A 331 11.86 2.79 8.94
N ALA A 332 12.56 3.78 8.40
CA ALA A 332 13.40 4.66 9.19
C ALA A 332 12.56 5.28 10.32
N PHE A 333 13.07 5.22 11.54
CA PHE A 333 12.37 5.66 12.75
C PHE A 333 11.14 4.83 13.16
N ALA A 334 10.89 3.69 12.51
CA ALA A 334 9.90 2.75 12.96
C ALA A 334 10.34 2.05 14.27
N GLU A 335 9.36 1.74 15.12
CA GLU A 335 9.58 1.22 16.47
C GLU A 335 10.36 -0.10 16.51
N PHE A 336 10.19 -0.94 15.52
CA PHE A 336 10.75 -2.31 15.44
C PHE A 336 11.95 -2.44 14.50
N ARG A 337 12.61 -1.36 14.24
CA ARG A 337 13.76 -1.37 13.38
C ARG A 337 14.99 -1.95 14.09
N THR A 338 15.74 -2.79 13.38
CA THR A 338 16.95 -3.42 13.89
C THR A 338 18.25 -2.74 13.50
N GLY A 339 18.21 -1.75 12.64
CA GLY A 339 19.41 -1.08 12.17
C GLY A 339 20.23 -0.54 13.36
N SER A 340 21.55 -0.71 13.30
CA SER A 340 22.44 0.00 14.20
C SER A 340 22.22 1.51 14.04
N GLY A 341 22.46 2.30 15.05
CA GLY A 341 22.33 3.75 14.98
C GLY A 341 23.05 4.42 13.79
N ASP A 342 23.92 3.68 13.09
CA ASP A 342 24.66 4.13 11.92
C ASP A 342 23.79 4.24 10.66
N GLU A 343 22.82 3.33 10.45
CA GLU A 343 21.88 3.47 9.34
C GLU A 343 20.95 4.69 9.52
N ALA A 344 20.50 4.96 10.75
CA ALA A 344 19.75 6.16 11.06
C ALA A 344 20.57 7.43 10.80
N ARG A 345 21.88 7.40 11.03
CA ARG A 345 22.79 8.52 10.77
C ARG A 345 22.95 8.81 9.28
N VAL A 346 22.92 7.80 8.42
CA VAL A 346 23.03 7.98 6.97
C VAL A 346 21.73 8.46 6.35
N ILE A 347 20.61 7.89 6.79
CA ILE A 347 19.27 8.14 6.19
C ILE A 347 18.67 9.45 6.72
N ARG A 348 18.88 9.79 7.99
CA ARG A 348 18.36 11.01 8.58
C ARG A 348 18.79 12.28 7.81
N PRO A 349 20.08 12.50 7.47
CA PRO A 349 20.48 13.68 6.72
C PRO A 349 19.78 13.80 5.37
N ALA A 350 19.59 12.71 4.64
CA ALA A 350 18.88 12.72 3.36
C ALA A 350 17.40 13.04 3.55
N THR A 351 16.74 12.46 4.54
CA THR A 351 15.34 12.72 4.88
C THR A 351 15.15 14.16 5.34
N ASP A 352 16.03 14.67 6.20
CA ASP A 352 16.03 16.05 6.68
C ASP A 352 16.22 17.03 5.54
N ALA A 353 17.13 16.76 4.61
CA ALA A 353 17.38 17.62 3.45
C ALA A 353 16.15 17.68 2.52
N VAL A 354 15.45 16.56 2.31
CA VAL A 354 14.20 16.54 1.53
C VAL A 354 13.11 17.35 2.23
N SER A 355 12.93 17.17 3.52
CA SER A 355 11.95 17.92 4.32
C SER A 355 12.25 19.44 4.29
N TYR A 356 13.52 19.83 4.43
CA TYR A 356 13.94 21.23 4.36
C TYR A 356 13.67 21.83 2.98
N THR A 357 13.96 21.09 1.91
CA THR A 357 13.70 21.53 0.54
C THR A 357 12.20 21.79 0.31
N HIS A 358 11.33 20.97 0.91
CA HIS A 358 9.89 21.18 0.86
C HIS A 358 9.47 22.51 1.47
N LEU A 359 10.09 22.92 2.59
CA LEU A 359 9.78 24.17 3.28
C LEU A 359 10.29 25.42 2.54
N THR A 360 11.33 25.25 1.72
CA THR A 360 11.99 26.36 1.00
C THR A 360 11.51 26.54 -0.44
N LEU A 361 10.81 25.55 -1.01
CA LEU A 361 10.18 25.72 -2.32
C LEU A 361 9.08 26.78 -2.23
N PRO A 362 9.15 27.87 -3.04
CA PRO A 362 8.09 28.85 -3.07
C PRO A 362 6.80 28.14 -3.47
N THR A 363 5.80 28.20 -2.62
CA THR A 363 4.42 27.90 -2.99
C THR A 363 4.06 28.86 -4.12
N LYS A 364 4.23 28.42 -5.37
CA LYS A 364 3.61 29.15 -6.48
C LYS A 364 2.11 29.09 -6.25
N ALA A 365 1.58 30.28 -5.89
CA ALA A 365 0.17 30.54 -5.82
C ALA A 365 -0.51 30.28 -7.17
#